data_b07643d01ab0753809da75f3e257603b
#
_entry.id   b07643d01ab0753809da75f3e257603b
#
_cell.length_a   1.000
_cell.length_b   1.000
_cell.length_c   1.000
_cell.angle_alpha   90.00
_cell.angle_beta   90.00
_cell.angle_gamma   90.00
#
_symmetry.space_group_name_H-M   'P 1'
#
loop_
_entity.id
_entity.type
_entity.pdbx_description
1 polymer ?
#
loop_
_entity_poly.entity_id
_entity_poly.type
_entity_poly.pdbx_seq_one_letter_code
_entity_poly.pdbx_strand_id
1 'polypeptide(L)'
;MKKTYDFEKGVEVIGLMSGTSLDGLDLCHARFFFKNGKWTYETLNAEDEPYPESLKQRLSRAQTMTAQEYALLHSDYGLYLGQRVKAFMERHGCSEVALIASHGQTVFHQPHLRFTGQIGSGAGIAAESGVDTVCDFRTTDVALGGQGAPLVPIGDRHLFGSYDYCLNLGGFSNISSEGEIGGKPARIAHDISPVNYVLNHYTRQIGLEYDKDGDIARSGSVCRSLLEKLNSLPFYTQQGPKSLGREWVENEVLPLIEAERGEDGSPLSLADKLATFAEHTAYQISLNIKQKTADKAKVLTTGGGAFNKYLLERMRFNAPQATFIVPDEITVKFKEALIFAFLGALYVADQPNCMSSVTGARYDCIGGAMYKA
;
A
#
# COMPACT_ATOMS: atom_id res chain seq x y z
N MET A 1 20.95 0.22 29.75
CA MET A 1 19.82 -0.65 30.14
C MET A 1 19.02 -0.98 28.88
N LYS A 2 18.52 -2.22 28.75
CA LYS A 2 17.63 -2.58 27.63
C LYS A 2 16.33 -1.79 27.79
N LYS A 3 15.94 -0.99 26.79
CA LYS A 3 14.68 -0.23 26.80
C LYS A 3 13.52 -1.24 26.84
N THR A 4 12.62 -1.11 27.81
CA THR A 4 11.45 -2.00 27.95
C THR A 4 10.24 -1.28 27.32
N TYR A 5 9.54 -1.96 26.43
CA TYR A 5 8.34 -1.46 25.77
C TYR A 5 7.10 -2.04 26.48
N ASP A 6 6.34 -1.19 27.15
CA ASP A 6 5.14 -1.60 27.91
C ASP A 6 3.86 -1.34 27.11
N PHE A 7 3.48 -2.31 26.29
CA PHE A 7 2.30 -2.22 25.45
C PHE A 7 0.96 -2.27 26.23
N GLU A 8 0.96 -2.65 27.49
CA GLU A 8 -0.27 -2.52 28.30
C GLU A 8 -0.60 -1.05 28.59
N LYS A 9 0.45 -0.21 28.74
CA LYS A 9 0.31 1.24 28.93
C LYS A 9 0.26 2.01 27.60
N GLY A 10 0.70 1.38 26.54
CA GLY A 10 0.80 1.97 25.21
C GLY A 10 2.23 2.41 24.86
N VAL A 11 2.63 2.15 23.61
CA VAL A 11 3.93 2.52 23.08
C VAL A 11 3.73 3.38 21.84
N GLU A 12 4.35 4.54 21.83
CA GLU A 12 4.28 5.48 20.71
C GLU A 12 5.35 5.16 19.67
N VAL A 13 4.92 5.05 18.42
CA VAL A 13 5.77 4.73 17.27
C VAL A 13 5.43 5.68 16.12
N ILE A 14 6.48 6.17 15.44
CA ILE A 14 6.31 6.88 14.17
C ILE A 14 6.65 5.93 13.03
N GLY A 15 5.70 5.72 12.12
CA GLY A 15 5.88 4.97 10.88
C GLY A 15 6.20 5.91 9.73
N LEU A 16 7.18 5.51 8.92
CA LEU A 16 7.60 6.23 7.72
C LEU A 16 7.33 5.37 6.49
N MET A 17 6.57 5.92 5.54
CA MET A 17 6.30 5.26 4.26
C MET A 17 6.72 6.15 3.09
N SER A 18 7.46 5.56 2.15
CA SER A 18 7.86 6.16 0.89
C SER A 18 7.44 5.25 -0.24
N GLY A 19 6.56 5.72 -1.09
CA GLY A 19 6.07 4.97 -2.24
C GLY A 19 6.98 5.07 -3.46
N THR A 20 6.82 4.17 -4.41
CA THR A 20 7.55 4.18 -5.70
C THR A 20 7.11 5.33 -6.63
N SER A 21 6.03 6.01 -6.32
CA SER A 21 5.59 7.25 -7.01
C SER A 21 6.53 8.43 -6.79
N LEU A 22 7.35 8.38 -5.73
CA LEU A 22 8.28 9.45 -5.34
C LEU A 22 7.59 10.79 -5.05
N ASP A 23 6.33 10.77 -4.61
CA ASP A 23 5.58 11.99 -4.33
C ASP A 23 6.04 12.65 -3.05
N GLY A 24 6.32 11.86 -2.01
CA GLY A 24 6.72 12.36 -0.71
C GLY A 24 6.94 11.25 0.33
N LEU A 25 7.04 11.69 1.56
CA LEU A 25 7.16 10.89 2.77
C LEU A 25 5.87 10.99 3.57
N ASP A 26 5.21 9.86 3.81
CA ASP A 26 4.11 9.78 4.76
C ASP A 26 4.66 9.46 6.16
N LEU A 27 4.26 10.27 7.14
CA LEU A 27 4.57 10.07 8.54
C LEU A 27 3.26 9.80 9.30
N CYS A 28 3.25 8.74 10.11
CA CYS A 28 2.12 8.43 10.99
C CYS A 28 2.62 8.14 12.41
N HIS A 29 2.23 8.99 13.36
CA HIS A 29 2.47 8.81 14.77
C HIS A 29 1.27 8.12 15.40
N ALA A 30 1.49 6.94 15.97
CA ALA A 30 0.44 6.15 16.58
C ALA A 30 0.91 5.54 17.91
N ARG A 31 -0.04 5.34 18.82
CA ARG A 31 0.15 4.61 20.09
C ARG A 31 -0.47 3.23 19.96
N PHE A 32 0.32 2.20 20.22
CA PHE A 32 -0.11 0.81 20.14
C PHE A 32 -0.25 0.19 21.51
N PHE A 33 -1.33 -0.58 21.69
CA PHE A 33 -1.62 -1.33 22.91
C PHE A 33 -1.76 -2.81 22.58
N PHE A 34 -1.27 -3.66 23.51
CA PHE A 34 -1.49 -5.10 23.44
C PHE A 34 -2.10 -5.58 24.76
N LYS A 35 -3.40 -5.91 24.71
CA LYS A 35 -4.16 -6.35 25.88
C LYS A 35 -5.00 -7.57 25.55
N ASN A 36 -5.00 -8.58 26.46
CA ASN A 36 -5.79 -9.80 26.29
C ASN A 36 -5.58 -10.49 24.91
N GLY A 37 -4.33 -10.49 24.41
CA GLY A 37 -3.97 -11.10 23.13
C GLY A 37 -4.41 -10.33 21.89
N LYS A 38 -4.85 -9.08 22.03
CA LYS A 38 -5.33 -8.23 20.94
C LYS A 38 -4.55 -6.93 20.87
N TRP A 39 -4.17 -6.56 19.65
CA TRP A 39 -3.62 -5.27 19.33
C TRP A 39 -4.73 -4.25 19.10
N THR A 40 -4.53 -3.05 19.63
CA THR A 40 -5.33 -1.86 19.33
C THR A 40 -4.40 -0.67 19.14
N TYR A 41 -4.90 0.39 18.52
CA TYR A 41 -4.10 1.58 18.25
C TYR A 41 -4.93 2.85 18.37
N GLU A 42 -4.21 3.95 18.50
CA GLU A 42 -4.71 5.31 18.42
C GLU A 42 -3.78 6.09 17.50
N THR A 43 -4.30 6.66 16.41
CA THR A 43 -3.53 7.59 15.57
C THR A 43 -3.50 8.94 16.24
N LEU A 44 -2.31 9.43 16.55
CA LEU A 44 -2.12 10.70 17.25
C LEU A 44 -1.91 11.85 16.26
N ASN A 45 -1.02 11.66 15.28
CA ASN A 45 -0.71 12.64 14.24
C ASN A 45 -0.36 11.93 12.93
N ALA A 46 -0.67 12.56 11.80
CA ALA A 46 -0.22 12.08 10.49
C ALA A 46 0.00 13.27 9.55
N GLU A 47 1.01 13.17 8.70
CA GLU A 47 1.39 14.25 7.79
C GLU A 47 2.08 13.65 6.55
N ASP A 48 1.83 14.23 5.38
CA ASP A 48 2.59 13.99 4.16
C ASP A 48 3.55 15.13 3.90
N GLU A 49 4.80 14.82 3.59
CA GLU A 49 5.84 15.79 3.21
C GLU A 49 6.31 15.53 1.78
N PRO A 50 6.00 16.42 0.82
CA PRO A 50 6.46 16.25 -0.55
C PRO A 50 7.99 16.35 -0.62
N TYR A 51 8.60 15.52 -1.49
CA TYR A 51 10.05 15.58 -1.68
C TYR A 51 10.46 16.84 -2.46
N PRO A 52 11.58 17.48 -2.07
CA PRO A 52 12.23 18.44 -2.93
C PRO A 52 12.58 17.83 -4.28
N GLU A 53 12.46 18.61 -5.35
CA GLU A 53 12.68 18.13 -6.72
C GLU A 53 14.08 17.52 -6.90
N SER A 54 15.11 18.08 -6.26
CA SER A 54 16.48 17.55 -6.28
C SER A 54 16.57 16.14 -5.67
N LEU A 55 15.82 15.86 -4.62
CA LEU A 55 15.75 14.52 -4.02
C LEU A 55 14.98 13.55 -4.89
N LYS A 56 13.84 13.97 -5.45
CA LYS A 56 13.07 13.20 -6.43
C LYS A 56 13.94 12.70 -7.58
N GLN A 57 14.70 13.61 -8.19
CA GLN A 57 15.62 13.28 -9.30
C GLN A 57 16.70 12.29 -8.88
N ARG A 58 17.26 12.42 -7.67
CA ARG A 58 18.24 11.45 -7.16
C ARG A 58 17.60 10.07 -6.94
N LEU A 59 16.45 10.01 -6.29
CA LEU A 59 15.72 8.76 -6.02
C LEU A 59 15.30 8.06 -7.31
N SER A 60 14.82 8.79 -8.31
CA SER A 60 14.39 8.21 -9.60
C SER A 60 15.54 7.55 -10.39
N ARG A 61 16.77 8.00 -10.18
CA ARG A 61 17.97 7.49 -10.84
C ARG A 61 18.70 6.40 -10.05
N ALA A 62 18.22 6.08 -8.84
CA ALA A 62 18.93 5.20 -7.90
C ALA A 62 19.30 3.83 -8.49
N GLN A 63 18.49 3.28 -9.40
CA GLN A 63 18.77 1.98 -10.05
C GLN A 63 19.96 2.00 -11.01
N THR A 64 20.35 3.16 -11.52
CA THR A 64 21.41 3.31 -12.51
C THR A 64 22.69 3.94 -11.95
N MET A 65 22.73 4.16 -10.64
CA MET A 65 23.88 4.74 -9.95
C MET A 65 25.02 3.75 -9.80
N THR A 66 26.25 4.27 -9.72
CA THR A 66 27.37 3.46 -9.27
C THR A 66 27.17 3.00 -7.82
N ALA A 67 27.88 1.96 -7.41
CA ALA A 67 27.80 1.44 -6.04
C ALA A 67 28.11 2.51 -4.97
N GLN A 68 29.06 3.40 -5.25
CA GLN A 68 29.41 4.49 -4.33
C GLN A 68 28.29 5.53 -4.25
N GLU A 69 27.72 5.96 -5.38
CA GLU A 69 26.62 6.92 -5.41
C GLU A 69 25.38 6.36 -4.72
N TYR A 70 25.07 5.07 -4.93
CA TYR A 70 23.98 4.38 -4.25
C TYR A 70 24.17 4.35 -2.73
N ALA A 71 25.38 4.02 -2.27
CA ALA A 71 25.70 4.01 -0.83
C ALA A 71 25.60 5.41 -0.20
N LEU A 72 26.07 6.45 -0.92
CA LEU A 72 25.92 7.84 -0.49
C LEU A 72 24.45 8.25 -0.44
N LEU A 73 23.66 7.91 -1.47
CA LEU A 73 22.22 8.20 -1.47
C LEU A 73 21.50 7.48 -0.32
N HIS A 74 21.85 6.23 -0.03
CA HIS A 74 21.31 5.49 1.11
C HIS A 74 21.57 6.21 2.44
N SER A 75 22.78 6.72 2.64
CA SER A 75 23.16 7.47 3.85
C SER A 75 22.44 8.83 3.91
N ASP A 76 22.54 9.63 2.84
CA ASP A 76 21.94 10.97 2.76
C ASP A 76 20.42 10.92 2.96
N TYR A 77 19.76 9.93 2.36
CA TYR A 77 18.33 9.76 2.50
C TYR A 77 17.94 9.37 3.93
N GLY A 78 18.77 8.56 4.62
CA GLY A 78 18.56 8.25 6.03
C GLY A 78 18.67 9.49 6.93
N LEU A 79 19.66 10.34 6.71
CA LEU A 79 19.78 11.63 7.42
C LEU A 79 18.59 12.54 7.13
N TYR A 80 18.18 12.65 5.85
CA TYR A 80 16.99 13.41 5.46
C TYR A 80 15.74 12.94 6.19
N LEU A 81 15.46 11.62 6.21
CA LEU A 81 14.33 11.06 6.92
C LEU A 81 14.36 11.38 8.41
N GLY A 82 15.54 11.25 9.05
CA GLY A 82 15.71 11.58 10.47
C GLY A 82 15.41 13.04 10.78
N GLN A 83 15.86 13.96 9.93
CA GLN A 83 15.56 15.40 10.05
C GLN A 83 14.07 15.68 9.88
N ARG A 84 13.38 14.99 8.95
CA ARG A 84 11.91 15.14 8.79
C ARG A 84 11.18 14.65 10.01
N VAL A 85 11.56 13.49 10.56
CA VAL A 85 10.97 12.97 11.81
C VAL A 85 11.19 13.95 12.98
N LYS A 86 12.40 14.47 13.14
CA LYS A 86 12.69 15.45 14.20
C LYS A 86 11.78 16.68 14.07
N ALA A 87 11.69 17.26 12.87
CA ALA A 87 10.83 18.40 12.60
C ALA A 87 9.34 18.07 12.84
N PHE A 88 8.88 16.87 12.47
CA PHE A 88 7.53 16.39 12.74
C PHE A 88 7.27 16.31 14.26
N MET A 89 8.20 15.71 15.02
CA MET A 89 8.08 15.61 16.49
C MET A 89 8.02 16.99 17.14
N GLU A 90 8.83 17.95 16.67
CA GLU A 90 8.81 19.32 17.18
C GLU A 90 7.48 20.03 16.87
N ARG A 91 6.95 19.90 15.64
CA ARG A 91 5.67 20.52 15.25
C ARG A 91 4.49 19.99 16.06
N HIS A 92 4.48 18.70 16.35
CA HIS A 92 3.35 18.03 17.03
C HIS A 92 3.58 17.80 18.53
N GLY A 93 4.70 18.25 19.08
CA GLY A 93 4.99 18.08 20.51
C GLY A 93 5.15 16.61 20.94
N CYS A 94 5.67 15.75 20.06
CA CYS A 94 5.81 14.31 20.31
C CYS A 94 7.01 14.02 21.21
N SER A 95 6.83 14.06 22.55
CA SER A 95 7.90 13.87 23.54
C SER A 95 8.10 12.42 23.97
N GLU A 96 7.14 11.52 23.72
CA GLU A 96 7.16 10.15 24.25
C GLU A 96 7.37 9.09 23.17
N VAL A 97 7.80 9.49 21.96
CA VAL A 97 8.06 8.56 20.86
C VAL A 97 9.16 7.57 21.28
N ALA A 98 8.77 6.31 21.33
CA ALA A 98 9.65 5.24 21.77
C ALA A 98 10.44 4.62 20.61
N LEU A 99 9.91 4.69 19.38
CA LEU A 99 10.44 3.97 18.22
C LEU A 99 10.06 4.67 16.92
N ILE A 100 10.95 4.60 15.93
CA ILE A 100 10.67 4.89 14.54
C ILE A 100 10.70 3.59 13.75
N ALA A 101 9.79 3.43 12.81
CA ALA A 101 9.73 2.28 11.90
C ALA A 101 9.71 2.77 10.45
N SER A 102 10.78 2.53 9.70
CA SER A 102 10.94 3.07 8.34
C SER A 102 10.85 1.99 7.29
N HIS A 103 9.94 2.17 6.31
CA HIS A 103 9.94 1.38 5.09
C HIS A 103 11.21 1.62 4.26
N GLY A 104 11.73 2.85 4.27
CA GLY A 104 12.73 3.29 3.30
C GLY A 104 12.13 3.46 1.90
N GLN A 105 12.99 3.73 0.90
CA GLN A 105 12.60 3.81 -0.51
C GLN A 105 13.04 2.55 -1.25
N THR A 106 12.11 1.80 -1.83
CA THR A 106 12.44 0.63 -2.64
C THR A 106 13.11 1.04 -3.95
N VAL A 107 14.33 0.57 -4.16
CA VAL A 107 15.09 0.75 -5.39
C VAL A 107 15.13 -0.54 -6.19
N PHE A 108 15.41 -1.67 -5.54
CA PHE A 108 15.44 -2.98 -6.16
C PHE A 108 14.46 -3.91 -5.45
N HIS A 109 13.75 -4.74 -6.23
CA HIS A 109 12.91 -5.78 -5.69
C HIS A 109 12.93 -7.00 -6.62
N GLN A 110 13.86 -7.91 -6.34
CA GLN A 110 14.13 -9.09 -7.16
C GLN A 110 14.17 -10.36 -6.29
N PRO A 111 13.05 -10.74 -5.66
CA PRO A 111 13.00 -11.86 -4.72
C PRO A 111 13.37 -13.20 -5.35
N HIS A 112 13.17 -13.38 -6.67
CA HIS A 112 13.64 -14.55 -7.41
C HIS A 112 15.18 -14.70 -7.41
N LEU A 113 15.90 -13.59 -7.24
CA LEU A 113 17.35 -13.56 -7.02
C LEU A 113 17.71 -13.50 -5.53
N ARG A 114 16.73 -13.66 -4.64
CA ARG A 114 16.86 -13.53 -3.18
C ARG A 114 17.37 -12.15 -2.74
N PHE A 115 16.94 -11.12 -3.44
CA PHE A 115 17.43 -9.76 -3.24
C PHE A 115 16.28 -8.75 -3.25
N THR A 116 16.34 -7.83 -2.29
CA THR A 116 15.55 -6.61 -2.23
C THR A 116 16.41 -5.50 -1.67
N GLY A 117 16.21 -4.26 -2.10
CA GLY A 117 17.00 -3.11 -1.67
C GLY A 117 16.11 -1.91 -1.41
N GLN A 118 15.97 -1.56 -0.13
CA GLN A 118 15.36 -0.32 0.34
C GLN A 118 16.47 0.60 0.84
N ILE A 119 16.52 1.83 0.34
CA ILE A 119 17.46 2.86 0.83
C ILE A 119 16.82 3.71 1.92
N GLY A 120 17.67 4.37 2.70
CA GLY A 120 17.32 5.15 3.89
C GLY A 120 17.92 4.50 5.14
N SER A 121 19.17 4.91 5.45
CA SER A 121 19.94 4.35 6.56
C SER A 121 19.22 4.51 7.89
N GLY A 122 18.87 3.41 8.55
CA GLY A 122 18.30 3.43 9.90
C GLY A 122 19.22 4.08 10.93
N ALA A 123 20.55 3.97 10.75
CA ALA A 123 21.52 4.67 11.58
C ALA A 123 21.42 6.18 11.41
N GLY A 124 21.25 6.67 10.17
CA GLY A 124 21.06 8.10 9.90
C GLY A 124 19.75 8.62 10.50
N ILE A 125 18.66 7.84 10.39
CA ILE A 125 17.37 8.20 11.01
C ILE A 125 17.52 8.30 12.53
N ALA A 126 18.12 7.29 13.18
CA ALA A 126 18.30 7.28 14.63
C ALA A 126 19.19 8.43 15.12
N ALA A 127 20.30 8.70 14.43
CA ALA A 127 21.24 9.75 14.81
C ALA A 127 20.61 11.16 14.74
N GLU A 128 19.84 11.46 13.68
CA GLU A 128 19.22 12.78 13.50
C GLU A 128 17.97 12.98 14.38
N SER A 129 17.17 11.94 14.56
CA SER A 129 15.92 12.03 15.34
C SER A 129 16.13 11.88 16.84
N GLY A 130 17.22 11.22 17.28
CA GLY A 130 17.46 10.84 18.67
C GLY A 130 16.53 9.71 19.16
N VAL A 131 15.92 8.93 18.26
CA VAL A 131 14.97 7.86 18.59
C VAL A 131 15.40 6.54 17.94
N ASP A 132 15.34 5.44 18.72
CA ASP A 132 15.61 4.09 18.20
C ASP A 132 14.82 3.82 16.93
N THR A 133 15.44 3.24 15.91
CA THR A 133 14.84 3.06 14.59
C THR A 133 14.92 1.61 14.13
N VAL A 134 13.78 1.06 13.67
CA VAL A 134 13.71 -0.22 12.95
C VAL A 134 13.46 0.06 11.46
N CYS A 135 14.22 -0.58 10.60
CA CYS A 135 14.09 -0.50 9.14
C CYS A 135 14.38 -1.87 8.52
N ASP A 136 14.37 -1.97 7.19
CA ASP A 136 14.69 -3.21 6.45
C ASP A 136 13.76 -4.39 6.77
N PHE A 137 12.47 -4.18 6.68
CA PHE A 137 11.45 -5.18 7.01
C PHE A 137 11.34 -6.34 6.00
N ARG A 138 11.95 -6.23 4.80
CA ARG A 138 11.73 -7.17 3.69
C ARG A 138 12.80 -8.23 3.54
N THR A 139 14.04 -7.92 3.89
CA THR A 139 15.21 -8.76 3.60
C THR A 139 15.15 -10.14 4.25
N THR A 140 14.68 -10.23 5.50
CA THR A 140 14.54 -11.51 6.20
C THR A 140 13.55 -12.45 5.50
N ASP A 141 12.39 -11.93 5.10
CA ASP A 141 11.37 -12.69 4.38
C ASP A 141 11.89 -13.20 3.03
N VAL A 142 12.58 -12.33 2.26
CA VAL A 142 13.21 -12.71 0.99
C VAL A 142 14.30 -13.77 1.19
N ALA A 143 15.09 -13.67 2.24
CA ALA A 143 16.09 -14.69 2.58
C ALA A 143 15.46 -16.05 2.95
N LEU A 144 14.25 -16.03 3.50
CA LEU A 144 13.43 -17.23 3.78
C LEU A 144 12.71 -17.77 2.54
N GLY A 145 12.93 -17.19 1.37
CA GLY A 145 12.34 -17.60 0.10
C GLY A 145 10.99 -16.95 -0.19
N GLY A 146 10.55 -16.01 0.63
CA GLY A 146 9.35 -15.22 0.42
C GLY A 146 9.54 -14.10 -0.60
N GLN A 147 8.43 -13.48 -0.97
CA GLN A 147 8.43 -12.35 -1.89
C GLN A 147 8.84 -11.02 -1.21
N GLY A 148 8.93 -10.95 0.12
CA GLY A 148 9.20 -9.69 0.83
C GLY A 148 8.06 -8.67 0.75
N ALA A 149 6.96 -9.05 0.11
CA ALA A 149 5.76 -8.24 -0.12
C ALA A 149 4.55 -9.15 -0.36
N PRO A 150 3.31 -8.68 -0.09
CA PRO A 150 2.99 -7.46 0.67
C PRO A 150 3.18 -7.63 2.18
N LEU A 151 3.54 -6.56 2.90
CA LEU A 151 3.67 -6.55 4.36
C LEU A 151 2.43 -5.98 5.06
N VAL A 152 1.64 -5.17 4.35
CA VAL A 152 0.40 -4.54 4.87
C VAL A 152 -0.62 -5.54 5.45
N PRO A 153 -0.82 -6.75 4.91
CA PRO A 153 -1.83 -7.68 5.40
C PRO A 153 -1.72 -8.09 6.87
N ILE A 154 -0.55 -7.98 7.52
CA ILE A 154 -0.44 -8.25 8.96
C ILE A 154 -1.13 -7.14 9.77
N GLY A 155 -1.01 -5.89 9.35
CA GLY A 155 -1.76 -4.78 9.93
C GLY A 155 -3.27 -4.93 9.68
N ASP A 156 -3.66 -5.36 8.48
CA ASP A 156 -5.06 -5.66 8.16
C ASP A 156 -5.64 -6.72 9.12
N ARG A 157 -4.88 -7.78 9.41
CA ARG A 157 -5.30 -8.83 10.36
C ARG A 157 -5.45 -8.31 11.78
N HIS A 158 -4.48 -7.59 12.29
CA HIS A 158 -4.41 -7.24 13.71
C HIS A 158 -5.15 -5.95 14.07
N LEU A 159 -5.12 -4.93 13.20
CA LEU A 159 -5.69 -3.62 13.47
C LEU A 159 -7.07 -3.45 12.83
N PHE A 160 -7.34 -4.14 11.73
CA PHE A 160 -8.58 -4.03 10.97
C PHE A 160 -9.38 -5.35 10.91
N GLY A 161 -9.13 -6.27 11.83
CA GLY A 161 -9.76 -7.60 11.87
C GLY A 161 -11.29 -7.60 12.11
N SER A 162 -11.91 -6.45 12.35
CA SER A 162 -13.37 -6.28 12.39
C SER A 162 -14.03 -6.21 11.02
N TYR A 163 -13.23 -6.10 9.95
CA TYR A 163 -13.68 -6.13 8.56
C TYR A 163 -13.43 -7.51 7.95
N ASP A 164 -14.35 -7.97 7.12
CA ASP A 164 -14.19 -9.24 6.38
C ASP A 164 -13.11 -9.15 5.31
N TYR A 165 -12.98 -7.95 4.70
CA TYR A 165 -12.01 -7.63 3.67
C TYR A 165 -11.39 -6.26 3.92
N CYS A 166 -10.09 -6.16 3.62
CA CYS A 166 -9.40 -4.88 3.49
C CYS A 166 -9.04 -4.70 2.02
N LEU A 167 -9.61 -3.68 1.39
CA LEU A 167 -9.42 -3.30 -0.02
C LEU A 167 -8.66 -1.99 -0.09
N ASN A 168 -7.57 -1.96 -0.82
CA ASN A 168 -6.83 -0.75 -1.13
C ASN A 168 -7.03 -0.39 -2.62
N LEU A 169 -7.37 0.87 -2.90
CA LEU A 169 -7.58 1.45 -4.22
C LEU A 169 -6.45 2.45 -4.52
N GLY A 170 -5.24 1.95 -4.70
CA GLY A 170 -4.07 2.72 -5.12
C GLY A 170 -3.96 2.86 -6.64
N GLY A 171 -2.74 2.85 -7.17
CA GLY A 171 -2.51 2.68 -8.61
C GLY A 171 -3.11 1.37 -9.11
N PHE A 172 -2.99 0.34 -8.29
CA PHE A 172 -3.62 -0.97 -8.42
C PHE A 172 -4.51 -1.23 -7.21
N SER A 173 -5.59 -1.98 -7.39
CA SER A 173 -6.39 -2.49 -6.28
C SER A 173 -5.84 -3.82 -5.79
N ASN A 174 -5.74 -3.95 -4.47
CA ASN A 174 -5.41 -5.19 -3.81
C ASN A 174 -6.37 -5.44 -2.64
N ILE A 175 -6.59 -6.71 -2.35
CA ILE A 175 -7.51 -7.14 -1.31
C ILE A 175 -6.83 -8.14 -0.39
N SER A 176 -7.16 -8.07 0.90
CA SER A 176 -6.76 -9.08 1.86
C SER A 176 -7.94 -9.52 2.73
N SER A 177 -7.98 -10.79 3.08
CA SER A 177 -9.04 -11.39 3.93
C SER A 177 -8.56 -12.63 4.65
N GLU A 178 -9.25 -13.02 5.71
CA GLU A 178 -9.05 -14.33 6.30
C GLU A 178 -9.65 -15.42 5.38
N GLY A 179 -8.88 -16.48 5.19
CA GLY A 179 -9.23 -17.64 4.37
C GLY A 179 -8.52 -18.89 4.86
N GLU A 180 -8.30 -19.84 3.98
CA GLU A 180 -7.62 -21.10 4.29
C GLU A 180 -6.59 -21.45 3.21
N ILE A 181 -5.44 -21.97 3.66
CA ILE A 181 -4.42 -22.57 2.78
C ILE A 181 -4.13 -23.96 3.33
N GLY A 182 -4.34 -25.01 2.51
CA GLY A 182 -4.14 -26.38 2.93
C GLY A 182 -5.00 -26.79 4.14
N GLY A 183 -6.21 -26.24 4.27
CA GLY A 183 -7.14 -26.52 5.38
C GLY A 183 -6.76 -25.84 6.71
N LYS A 184 -5.82 -24.89 6.69
CA LYS A 184 -5.43 -24.10 7.87
C LYS A 184 -5.84 -22.64 7.68
N PRO A 185 -6.33 -21.96 8.74
CA PRO A 185 -6.62 -20.53 8.70
C PRO A 185 -5.39 -19.73 8.26
N ALA A 186 -5.58 -18.85 7.31
CA ALA A 186 -4.51 -18.05 6.74
C ALA A 186 -5.03 -16.68 6.27
N ARG A 187 -4.19 -15.66 6.35
CA ARG A 187 -4.47 -14.39 5.64
C ARG A 187 -4.12 -14.59 4.17
N ILE A 188 -5.02 -14.19 3.29
CA ILE A 188 -4.83 -14.25 1.84
C ILE A 188 -4.81 -12.80 1.34
N ALA A 189 -3.87 -12.48 0.43
CA ALA A 189 -3.79 -11.18 -0.20
C ALA A 189 -3.37 -11.34 -1.66
N HIS A 190 -3.93 -10.52 -2.55
CA HIS A 190 -3.59 -10.48 -3.98
C HIS A 190 -4.07 -9.18 -4.63
N ASP A 191 -3.47 -8.86 -5.78
CA ASP A 191 -3.91 -7.77 -6.63
C ASP A 191 -5.16 -8.18 -7.44
N ILE A 192 -6.05 -7.21 -7.66
CA ILE A 192 -7.30 -7.44 -8.39
C ILE A 192 -7.23 -6.82 -9.79
N SER A 193 -7.06 -5.50 -9.88
CA SER A 193 -7.02 -4.78 -11.16
C SER A 193 -6.24 -3.47 -11.03
N PRO A 194 -5.77 -2.87 -12.13
CA PRO A 194 -5.35 -1.47 -12.14
C PRO A 194 -6.53 -0.58 -11.77
N VAL A 195 -6.25 0.58 -11.16
CA VAL A 195 -7.24 1.61 -10.80
C VAL A 195 -6.70 2.96 -11.22
N ASN A 196 -6.10 3.70 -10.27
CA ASN A 196 -5.66 5.08 -10.53
C ASN A 196 -4.52 5.13 -11.56
N TYR A 197 -3.75 4.04 -11.73
CA TYR A 197 -2.72 4.00 -12.76
C TYR A 197 -3.30 4.25 -14.16
N VAL A 198 -4.43 3.63 -14.49
CA VAL A 198 -5.11 3.80 -15.77
C VAL A 198 -5.96 5.07 -15.78
N LEU A 199 -6.76 5.31 -14.74
CA LEU A 199 -7.62 6.49 -14.69
C LEU A 199 -6.79 7.79 -14.80
N ASN A 200 -5.69 7.88 -14.03
CA ASN A 200 -4.84 9.06 -14.04
C ASN A 200 -3.96 9.15 -15.31
N HIS A 201 -3.67 8.03 -15.98
CA HIS A 201 -3.01 8.07 -17.29
C HIS A 201 -3.84 8.90 -18.30
N TYR A 202 -5.16 8.71 -18.31
CA TYR A 202 -6.04 9.43 -19.21
C TYR A 202 -6.32 10.86 -18.78
N THR A 203 -6.52 11.12 -17.49
CA THR A 203 -6.78 12.50 -17.03
C THR A 203 -5.57 13.41 -17.20
N ARG A 204 -4.35 12.89 -17.07
CA ARG A 204 -3.12 13.65 -17.33
C ARG A 204 -2.99 14.13 -18.77
N GLN A 205 -3.60 13.46 -19.74
CA GLN A 205 -3.61 13.91 -21.15
C GLN A 205 -4.37 15.23 -21.34
N ILE A 206 -5.26 15.57 -20.41
CA ILE A 206 -6.01 16.85 -20.40
C ILE A 206 -5.53 17.79 -19.28
N GLY A 207 -4.35 17.53 -18.70
CA GLY A 207 -3.73 18.39 -17.68
C GLY A 207 -4.29 18.23 -16.26
N LEU A 208 -5.09 17.17 -15.99
CA LEU A 208 -5.61 16.85 -14.66
C LEU A 208 -4.81 15.72 -14.04
N GLU A 209 -4.49 15.81 -12.75
CA GLU A 209 -3.81 14.74 -12.04
C GLU A 209 -4.70 13.49 -11.85
N TYR A 210 -6.00 13.70 -11.60
CA TYR A 210 -6.99 12.65 -11.43
C TYR A 210 -8.40 13.15 -11.77
N ASP A 211 -9.35 12.22 -11.94
CA ASP A 211 -10.78 12.51 -12.12
C ASP A 211 -11.43 12.72 -10.74
N LYS A 212 -11.62 13.99 -10.36
CA LYS A 212 -12.20 14.33 -9.06
C LYS A 212 -13.61 13.74 -8.92
N ASP A 213 -13.83 12.97 -7.83
CA ASP A 213 -15.09 12.28 -7.54
C ASP A 213 -15.58 11.31 -8.64
N GLY A 214 -14.79 11.13 -9.73
CA GLY A 214 -15.16 10.37 -10.92
C GLY A 214 -16.18 11.07 -11.80
N ASP A 215 -16.20 12.41 -11.80
CA ASP A 215 -17.22 13.19 -12.50
C ASP A 215 -17.10 13.10 -14.03
N ILE A 216 -15.86 12.98 -14.55
CA ILE A 216 -15.65 12.77 -16.00
C ILE A 216 -16.14 11.38 -16.37
N ALA A 217 -15.76 10.34 -15.63
CA ALA A 217 -16.23 8.97 -15.83
C ALA A 217 -17.76 8.88 -15.77
N ARG A 218 -18.40 9.58 -14.83
CA ARG A 218 -19.86 9.63 -14.66
C ARG A 218 -20.57 10.21 -15.89
N SER A 219 -19.95 11.15 -16.60
CA SER A 219 -20.51 11.78 -17.80
C SER A 219 -20.43 10.89 -19.04
N GLY A 220 -19.62 9.81 -19.00
CA GLY A 220 -19.42 8.90 -20.10
C GLY A 220 -20.40 7.72 -20.09
N SER A 221 -20.34 6.95 -21.15
CA SER A 221 -21.09 5.72 -21.36
C SER A 221 -20.17 4.50 -21.34
N VAL A 222 -20.60 3.41 -20.72
CA VAL A 222 -19.83 2.17 -20.70
C VAL A 222 -19.87 1.49 -22.08
N CYS A 223 -18.70 1.38 -22.70
CA CYS A 223 -18.53 0.63 -23.96
C CYS A 223 -18.48 -0.87 -23.66
N ARG A 224 -19.53 -1.61 -24.04
CA ARG A 224 -19.67 -3.04 -23.73
C ARG A 224 -18.59 -3.91 -24.36
N SER A 225 -18.24 -3.66 -25.62
CA SER A 225 -17.19 -4.41 -26.32
C SER A 225 -15.83 -4.28 -25.64
N LEU A 226 -15.46 -3.06 -25.20
CA LEU A 226 -14.25 -2.83 -24.44
C LEU A 226 -14.33 -3.51 -23.05
N LEU A 227 -15.44 -3.39 -22.36
CA LEU A 227 -15.63 -4.01 -21.04
C LEU A 227 -15.45 -5.54 -21.10
N GLU A 228 -16.02 -6.19 -22.11
CA GLU A 228 -15.88 -7.64 -22.34
C GLU A 228 -14.44 -8.03 -22.61
N LYS A 229 -13.72 -7.27 -23.48
CA LYS A 229 -12.31 -7.50 -23.77
C LYS A 229 -11.45 -7.37 -22.52
N LEU A 230 -11.63 -6.31 -21.73
CA LEU A 230 -10.89 -6.08 -20.48
C LEU A 230 -11.17 -7.22 -19.47
N ASN A 231 -12.44 -7.62 -19.30
CA ASN A 231 -12.81 -8.68 -18.38
C ASN A 231 -12.31 -10.07 -18.80
N SER A 232 -11.99 -10.28 -20.07
CA SER A 232 -11.47 -11.56 -20.60
C SER A 232 -9.96 -11.69 -20.56
N LEU A 233 -9.23 -10.68 -20.10
CA LEU A 233 -7.78 -10.75 -20.01
C LEU A 233 -7.31 -11.92 -19.12
N PRO A 234 -6.27 -12.68 -19.55
CA PRO A 234 -5.84 -13.93 -18.88
C PRO A 234 -5.50 -13.76 -17.40
N PHE A 235 -5.04 -12.58 -16.99
CA PHE A 235 -4.75 -12.28 -15.58
C PHE A 235 -5.95 -12.55 -14.65
N TYR A 236 -7.17 -12.25 -15.09
CA TYR A 236 -8.38 -12.34 -14.24
C TYR A 236 -8.82 -13.79 -14.01
N THR A 237 -8.42 -14.72 -14.84
CA THR A 237 -8.71 -16.16 -14.69
C THR A 237 -7.66 -16.91 -13.88
N GLN A 238 -6.52 -16.29 -13.57
CA GLN A 238 -5.46 -16.91 -12.77
C GLN A 238 -5.92 -17.18 -11.34
N GLN A 239 -5.58 -18.36 -10.83
CA GLN A 239 -5.85 -18.78 -9.45
C GLN A 239 -4.61 -18.58 -8.57
N GLY A 240 -4.85 -18.34 -7.27
CA GLY A 240 -3.79 -18.16 -6.28
C GLY A 240 -3.26 -16.74 -6.15
N PRO A 241 -2.17 -16.54 -5.39
CA PRO A 241 -1.54 -15.24 -5.23
C PRO A 241 -1.08 -14.70 -6.57
N LYS A 242 -1.47 -13.47 -6.89
CA LYS A 242 -1.11 -12.78 -8.14
C LYS A 242 -0.86 -11.31 -7.90
N SER A 243 0.06 -10.73 -8.66
CA SER A 243 0.42 -9.32 -8.58
C SER A 243 0.43 -8.68 -9.97
N LEU A 244 0.22 -7.38 -10.00
CA LEU A 244 0.19 -6.54 -11.20
C LEU A 244 1.36 -5.56 -11.19
N GLY A 245 1.92 -5.32 -12.38
CA GLY A 245 2.94 -4.32 -12.62
C GLY A 245 2.54 -3.34 -13.72
N ARG A 246 3.29 -2.23 -13.80
CA ARG A 246 3.11 -1.20 -14.84
C ARG A 246 3.19 -1.81 -16.24
N GLU A 247 4.16 -2.69 -16.45
CA GLU A 247 4.47 -3.32 -17.74
C GLU A 247 3.25 -4.09 -18.27
N TRP A 248 2.51 -4.76 -17.39
CA TRP A 248 1.29 -5.46 -17.77
C TRP A 248 0.20 -4.49 -18.25
N VAL A 249 0.03 -3.36 -17.56
CA VAL A 249 -0.95 -2.35 -17.96
C VAL A 249 -0.58 -1.73 -19.31
N GLU A 250 0.68 -1.38 -19.49
CA GLU A 250 1.20 -0.74 -20.71
C GLU A 250 1.12 -1.68 -21.92
N ASN A 251 1.31 -3.00 -21.72
CA ASN A 251 1.30 -3.97 -22.79
C ASN A 251 -0.07 -4.58 -23.08
N GLU A 252 -0.93 -4.75 -22.07
CA GLU A 252 -2.19 -5.50 -22.21
C GLU A 252 -3.45 -4.61 -22.11
N VAL A 253 -3.45 -3.61 -21.23
CA VAL A 253 -4.66 -2.82 -20.93
C VAL A 253 -4.77 -1.59 -21.82
N LEU A 254 -3.75 -0.73 -21.83
CA LEU A 254 -3.80 0.52 -22.60
C LEU A 254 -3.98 0.29 -24.09
N PRO A 255 -3.32 -0.70 -24.75
CA PRO A 255 -3.54 -0.95 -26.17
C PRO A 255 -4.98 -1.36 -26.49
N LEU A 256 -5.65 -2.12 -25.62
CA LEU A 256 -7.06 -2.48 -25.82
C LEU A 256 -7.98 -1.24 -25.78
N ILE A 257 -7.73 -0.34 -24.81
CA ILE A 257 -8.52 0.90 -24.67
C ILE A 257 -8.30 1.83 -25.88
N GLU A 258 -7.05 1.96 -26.33
CA GLU A 258 -6.72 2.83 -27.48
C GLU A 258 -7.19 2.28 -28.84
N ALA A 259 -7.27 0.97 -28.97
CA ALA A 259 -7.75 0.33 -30.20
C ALA A 259 -9.27 0.36 -30.33
N GLU A 260 -10.01 0.57 -29.22
CA GLU A 260 -11.46 0.51 -29.24
C GLU A 260 -12.09 1.71 -29.98
N ARG A 261 -13.23 1.45 -30.62
CA ARG A 261 -13.99 2.44 -31.39
C ARG A 261 -15.42 2.49 -30.95
N GLY A 262 -16.00 3.69 -30.99
CA GLY A 262 -17.42 3.89 -30.82
C GLY A 262 -18.24 3.30 -31.99
N GLU A 263 -19.55 3.30 -31.87
CA GLU A 263 -20.47 2.80 -32.90
C GLU A 263 -20.33 3.54 -34.23
N ASP A 264 -19.88 4.78 -34.20
CA ASP A 264 -19.60 5.62 -35.36
C ASP A 264 -18.20 5.41 -35.96
N GLY A 265 -17.39 4.49 -35.40
CA GLY A 265 -16.02 4.20 -35.79
C GLY A 265 -14.97 5.20 -35.28
N SER A 266 -15.37 6.21 -34.50
CA SER A 266 -14.46 7.16 -33.88
C SER A 266 -13.73 6.55 -32.66
N PRO A 267 -12.57 7.07 -32.25
CA PRO A 267 -12.00 6.73 -30.95
C PRO A 267 -12.98 7.03 -29.82
N LEU A 268 -12.98 6.20 -28.77
CA LEU A 268 -13.79 6.47 -27.59
C LEU A 268 -13.44 7.82 -26.97
N SER A 269 -14.45 8.55 -26.50
CA SER A 269 -14.25 9.76 -25.72
C SER A 269 -13.50 9.45 -24.43
N LEU A 270 -12.84 10.48 -23.86
CA LEU A 270 -12.19 10.36 -22.56
C LEU A 270 -13.18 9.85 -21.49
N ALA A 271 -14.38 10.41 -21.48
CA ALA A 271 -15.42 10.06 -20.52
C ALA A 271 -15.84 8.58 -20.65
N ASP A 272 -15.99 8.08 -21.88
CA ASP A 272 -16.36 6.67 -22.12
C ASP A 272 -15.24 5.70 -21.73
N LYS A 273 -13.97 6.07 -22.01
CA LYS A 273 -12.79 5.30 -21.55
C LYS A 273 -12.79 5.17 -20.04
N LEU A 274 -12.95 6.30 -19.31
CA LEU A 274 -12.95 6.33 -17.85
C LEU A 274 -14.17 5.61 -17.26
N ALA A 275 -15.36 5.79 -17.82
CA ALA A 275 -16.57 5.11 -17.41
C ALA A 275 -16.44 3.58 -17.54
N THR A 276 -15.95 3.13 -18.71
CA THR A 276 -15.78 1.70 -18.99
C THR A 276 -14.72 1.08 -18.08
N PHE A 277 -13.61 1.79 -17.84
CA PHE A 277 -12.56 1.28 -16.98
C PHE A 277 -12.95 1.25 -15.50
N ALA A 278 -13.69 2.26 -15.02
CA ALA A 278 -14.25 2.25 -13.67
C ALA A 278 -15.26 1.09 -13.48
N GLU A 279 -16.09 0.80 -14.49
CA GLU A 279 -17.00 -0.35 -14.46
C GLU A 279 -16.25 -1.68 -14.43
N HIS A 280 -15.21 -1.84 -15.28
CA HIS A 280 -14.33 -2.99 -15.29
C HIS A 280 -13.70 -3.22 -13.90
N THR A 281 -13.11 -2.18 -13.30
CA THR A 281 -12.52 -2.24 -11.96
C THR A 281 -13.55 -2.69 -10.92
N ALA A 282 -14.72 -2.07 -10.92
CA ALA A 282 -15.79 -2.39 -9.98
C ALA A 282 -16.28 -3.85 -10.13
N TYR A 283 -16.42 -4.32 -11.37
CA TYR A 283 -16.78 -5.70 -11.68
C TYR A 283 -15.72 -6.67 -11.16
N GLN A 284 -14.43 -6.44 -11.44
CA GLN A 284 -13.34 -7.31 -10.98
C GLN A 284 -13.25 -7.35 -9.45
N ILE A 285 -13.47 -6.23 -8.77
CA ILE A 285 -13.52 -6.19 -7.30
C ILE A 285 -14.69 -7.04 -6.79
N SER A 286 -15.87 -6.96 -7.42
CA SER A 286 -17.06 -7.71 -7.01
C SER A 286 -16.87 -9.23 -7.00
N LEU A 287 -16.10 -9.75 -7.95
CA LEU A 287 -15.79 -11.19 -8.07
C LEU A 287 -14.92 -11.70 -6.91
N ASN A 288 -14.21 -10.82 -6.23
CA ASN A 288 -13.32 -11.15 -5.12
C ASN A 288 -13.99 -11.05 -3.74
N ILE A 289 -15.23 -10.57 -3.67
CA ILE A 289 -15.97 -10.40 -2.42
C ILE A 289 -17.08 -11.44 -2.33
N LYS A 290 -16.90 -12.39 -1.41
CA LYS A 290 -17.92 -13.42 -1.12
C LYS A 290 -18.63 -13.08 0.19
N GLN A 291 -19.94 -13.28 0.22
CA GLN A 291 -20.69 -13.22 1.46
C GLN A 291 -20.32 -14.45 2.32
N LYS A 292 -19.85 -14.22 3.54
CA LYS A 292 -19.41 -15.29 4.46
C LYS A 292 -20.47 -15.63 5.50
N THR A 293 -21.40 -14.72 5.77
CA THR A 293 -22.47 -14.83 6.78
C THR A 293 -23.80 -14.37 6.19
N ALA A 294 -24.88 -14.40 6.98
CA ALA A 294 -26.17 -13.83 6.57
C ALA A 294 -26.11 -12.31 6.33
N ASP A 295 -25.18 -11.64 7.01
CA ASP A 295 -24.96 -10.20 6.85
C ASP A 295 -24.07 -9.90 5.63
N LYS A 296 -24.17 -8.65 5.13
CA LYS A 296 -23.30 -8.18 4.07
C LYS A 296 -21.85 -8.14 4.53
N ALA A 297 -20.95 -8.53 3.64
CA ALA A 297 -19.52 -8.48 3.90
C ALA A 297 -19.05 -7.03 4.15
N LYS A 298 -18.35 -6.79 5.25
CA LYS A 298 -17.77 -5.47 5.58
C LYS A 298 -16.42 -5.33 4.90
N VAL A 299 -16.31 -4.36 3.99
CA VAL A 299 -15.10 -4.09 3.21
C VAL A 299 -14.52 -2.74 3.63
N LEU A 300 -13.41 -2.75 4.37
CA LEU A 300 -12.62 -1.54 4.59
C LEU A 300 -12.03 -1.10 3.26
N THR A 301 -12.32 0.13 2.82
CA THR A 301 -11.87 0.65 1.53
C THR A 301 -10.96 1.86 1.74
N THR A 302 -9.70 1.73 1.34
CA THR A 302 -8.64 2.74 1.52
C THR A 302 -7.91 3.03 0.21
N GLY A 303 -6.89 3.92 0.26
CA GLY A 303 -6.16 4.39 -0.91
C GLY A 303 -6.89 5.52 -1.65
N GLY A 304 -6.19 6.24 -2.53
CA GLY A 304 -6.72 7.43 -3.20
C GLY A 304 -8.01 7.20 -3.99
N GLY A 305 -8.21 5.99 -4.56
CA GLY A 305 -9.43 5.62 -5.26
C GLY A 305 -10.68 5.53 -4.36
N ALA A 306 -10.51 5.45 -3.03
CA ALA A 306 -11.62 5.49 -2.10
C ALA A 306 -12.34 6.85 -2.06
N PHE A 307 -11.72 7.90 -2.57
CA PHE A 307 -12.35 9.22 -2.75
C PHE A 307 -13.12 9.35 -4.07
N ASN A 308 -12.97 8.40 -5.01
CA ASN A 308 -13.69 8.41 -6.28
C ASN A 308 -15.14 7.92 -6.07
N LYS A 309 -16.07 8.86 -5.95
CA LYS A 309 -17.49 8.56 -5.67
C LYS A 309 -18.14 7.69 -6.74
N TYR A 310 -17.83 7.95 -8.02
CA TYR A 310 -18.39 7.16 -9.12
C TYR A 310 -17.91 5.71 -9.07
N LEU A 311 -16.63 5.48 -8.84
CA LEU A 311 -16.09 4.13 -8.69
C LEU A 311 -16.77 3.40 -7.51
N LEU A 312 -16.93 4.06 -6.36
CA LEU A 312 -17.63 3.47 -5.21
C LEU A 312 -19.11 3.13 -5.52
N GLU A 313 -19.79 3.97 -6.30
CA GLU A 313 -21.16 3.68 -6.72
C GLU A 313 -21.20 2.43 -7.62
N ARG A 314 -20.26 2.31 -8.58
CA ARG A 314 -20.19 1.13 -9.45
C ARG A 314 -19.84 -0.13 -8.66
N MET A 315 -18.94 -0.02 -7.68
CA MET A 315 -18.61 -1.13 -6.77
C MET A 315 -19.82 -1.60 -5.96
N ARG A 316 -20.62 -0.66 -5.40
CA ARG A 316 -21.85 -0.99 -4.67
C ARG A 316 -22.91 -1.63 -5.56
N PHE A 317 -23.00 -1.19 -6.80
CA PHE A 317 -23.90 -1.77 -7.79
C PHE A 317 -23.50 -3.21 -8.16
N ASN A 318 -22.22 -3.45 -8.41
CA ASN A 318 -21.68 -4.76 -8.81
C ASN A 318 -21.57 -5.75 -7.64
N ALA A 319 -21.44 -5.26 -6.39
CA ALA A 319 -21.30 -6.11 -5.19
C ALA A 319 -22.38 -5.80 -4.13
N PRO A 320 -23.66 -6.08 -4.40
CA PRO A 320 -24.76 -5.80 -3.45
C PRO A 320 -24.65 -6.61 -2.14
N GLN A 321 -23.88 -7.70 -2.15
CA GLN A 321 -23.54 -8.52 -0.97
C GLN A 321 -22.49 -7.87 -0.05
N ALA A 322 -21.93 -6.71 -0.40
CA ALA A 322 -20.91 -6.02 0.34
C ALA A 322 -21.36 -4.64 0.87
N THR A 323 -20.76 -4.22 1.96
CA THR A 323 -20.81 -2.84 2.46
C THR A 323 -19.40 -2.26 2.40
N PHE A 324 -19.15 -1.35 1.47
CA PHE A 324 -17.88 -0.64 1.35
C PHE A 324 -17.84 0.51 2.36
N ILE A 325 -16.90 0.44 3.29
CA ILE A 325 -16.73 1.38 4.38
C ILE A 325 -15.43 2.15 4.12
N VAL A 326 -15.58 3.44 3.81
CA VAL A 326 -14.45 4.37 3.70
C VAL A 326 -14.27 4.98 5.09
N PRO A 327 -13.13 4.76 5.76
CA PRO A 327 -12.87 5.30 7.08
C PRO A 327 -12.61 6.82 7.00
N ASP A 328 -12.15 7.40 8.11
CA ASP A 328 -11.70 8.79 8.13
C ASP A 328 -10.52 9.02 7.16
N GLU A 329 -10.31 10.27 6.77
CA GLU A 329 -9.32 10.66 5.78
C GLU A 329 -7.88 10.30 6.19
N ILE A 330 -7.57 10.37 7.49
CA ILE A 330 -6.26 10.00 8.02
C ILE A 330 -6.00 8.52 7.77
N THR A 331 -6.95 7.66 8.12
CA THR A 331 -6.84 6.22 7.86
C THR A 331 -6.73 5.93 6.36
N VAL A 332 -7.51 6.60 5.50
CA VAL A 332 -7.42 6.39 4.04
C VAL A 332 -6.04 6.73 3.50
N LYS A 333 -5.46 7.86 3.92
CA LYS A 333 -4.20 8.35 3.38
C LYS A 333 -2.97 7.67 4.01
N PHE A 334 -2.98 7.48 5.33
CA PHE A 334 -1.80 7.08 6.09
C PHE A 334 -1.81 5.64 6.59
N LYS A 335 -2.74 4.80 6.13
CA LYS A 335 -2.83 3.38 6.54
C LYS A 335 -1.50 2.63 6.37
N GLU A 336 -0.77 2.87 5.29
CA GLU A 336 0.52 2.19 5.07
C GLU A 336 1.56 2.65 6.09
N ALA A 337 1.71 3.96 6.33
CA ALA A 337 2.61 4.49 7.35
C ALA A 337 2.24 3.99 8.76
N LEU A 338 0.95 3.94 9.09
CA LEU A 338 0.44 3.34 10.33
C LEU A 338 0.85 1.87 10.46
N ILE A 339 0.72 1.09 9.38
CA ILE A 339 1.09 -0.32 9.40
C ILE A 339 2.61 -0.48 9.52
N PHE A 340 3.43 0.37 8.90
CA PHE A 340 4.87 0.33 9.14
C PHE A 340 5.23 0.68 10.58
N ALA A 341 4.53 1.64 11.22
CA ALA A 341 4.66 1.85 12.67
C ALA A 341 4.33 0.57 13.46
N PHE A 342 3.26 -0.12 13.08
CA PHE A 342 2.87 -1.38 13.70
C PHE A 342 3.88 -2.51 13.49
N LEU A 343 4.52 -2.62 12.30
CA LEU A 343 5.60 -3.58 12.06
C LEU A 343 6.77 -3.36 13.02
N GLY A 344 7.10 -2.09 13.30
CA GLY A 344 8.08 -1.72 14.32
C GLY A 344 7.63 -2.12 15.73
N ALA A 345 6.36 -1.92 16.08
CA ALA A 345 5.80 -2.35 17.36
C ALA A 345 5.88 -3.87 17.53
N LEU A 346 5.52 -4.65 16.50
CA LEU A 346 5.66 -6.11 16.49
C LEU A 346 7.11 -6.54 16.64
N TYR A 347 8.05 -5.87 15.96
CA TYR A 347 9.49 -6.16 16.06
C TYR A 347 9.99 -6.07 17.52
N VAL A 348 9.67 -4.99 18.22
CA VAL A 348 10.11 -4.80 19.61
C VAL A 348 9.29 -5.62 20.63
N ALA A 349 8.11 -6.10 20.24
CA ALA A 349 7.31 -7.05 20.98
C ALA A 349 7.73 -8.52 20.79
N ASP A 350 8.76 -8.77 19.98
CA ASP A 350 9.25 -10.11 19.61
C ASP A 350 8.13 -10.98 18.98
N GLN A 351 7.30 -10.36 18.12
CA GLN A 351 6.21 -11.01 17.41
C GLN A 351 6.44 -10.95 15.89
N PRO A 352 6.06 -12.01 15.15
CA PRO A 352 6.16 -12.01 13.69
C PRO A 352 5.48 -10.78 13.07
N ASN A 353 6.18 -10.14 12.14
CA ASN A 353 5.68 -9.00 11.37
C ASN A 353 5.63 -9.24 9.85
N CYS A 354 6.03 -10.45 9.42
CA CYS A 354 5.88 -10.94 8.06
C CYS A 354 5.12 -12.28 8.08
N MET A 355 4.09 -12.40 7.24
CA MET A 355 3.24 -13.60 7.16
C MET A 355 3.59 -14.45 5.94
N SER A 356 4.04 -15.66 6.17
CA SER A 356 4.39 -16.64 5.13
C SER A 356 3.19 -17.01 4.23
N SER A 357 1.98 -16.98 4.78
CA SER A 357 0.75 -17.23 4.02
C SER A 357 0.49 -16.19 2.93
N VAL A 358 1.11 -15.02 3.03
CA VAL A 358 0.98 -13.91 2.09
C VAL A 358 2.20 -13.80 1.19
N THR A 359 3.40 -13.91 1.78
CA THR A 359 4.66 -13.70 1.05
C THR A 359 5.21 -14.96 0.39
N GLY A 360 4.76 -16.14 0.82
CA GLY A 360 5.28 -17.42 0.36
C GLY A 360 6.61 -17.83 1.00
N ALA A 361 7.06 -17.16 2.08
CA ALA A 361 8.22 -17.56 2.86
C ALA A 361 8.01 -18.92 3.54
N ARG A 362 9.08 -19.57 3.97
CA ARG A 362 9.02 -20.90 4.64
C ARG A 362 8.22 -20.88 5.94
N TYR A 363 8.20 -19.78 6.66
CA TYR A 363 7.48 -19.56 7.92
C TYR A 363 7.34 -18.06 8.21
N ASP A 364 6.44 -17.70 9.13
CA ASP A 364 6.27 -16.33 9.60
C ASP A 364 7.53 -15.86 10.30
N CYS A 365 8.00 -14.65 10.01
CA CYS A 365 9.27 -14.18 10.55
C CYS A 365 9.17 -12.75 11.13
N ILE A 366 10.18 -12.39 11.91
CA ILE A 366 10.41 -11.04 12.38
C ILE A 366 11.43 -10.40 11.43
N GLY A 367 10.93 -9.58 10.50
CA GLY A 367 11.75 -8.77 9.61
C GLY A 367 12.12 -7.44 10.24
N GLY A 368 13.34 -6.98 9.95
CA GLY A 368 13.82 -5.68 10.39
C GLY A 368 15.22 -5.71 11.00
N ALA A 369 15.83 -4.54 11.02
CA ALA A 369 17.09 -4.27 11.72
C ALA A 369 16.93 -3.02 12.58
N MET A 370 17.37 -3.09 13.84
CA MET A 370 17.27 -1.98 14.79
C MET A 370 18.58 -1.23 14.95
N TYR A 371 18.49 0.09 14.90
CA TYR A 371 19.55 1.03 15.21
C TYR A 371 19.19 1.81 16.47
N LYS A 372 20.13 1.91 17.39
CA LYS A 372 20.00 2.68 18.63
C LYS A 372 20.39 4.14 18.40
N ALA A 373 19.65 5.05 19.02
CA ALA A 373 19.96 6.47 19.05
C ALA A 373 21.03 6.81 20.09
#